data_5337b2eb17bc467b0939e5e6c2f82e72
#
_entry.id   5337b2eb17bc467b0939e5e6c2f82e72
#
_cell.length_a   1.000
_cell.length_b   1.000
_cell.length_c   1.000
_cell.angle_alpha   90.00
_cell.angle_beta   90.00
_cell.angle_gamma   90.00
#
_symmetry.space_group_name_H-M   'P 1'
#
loop_
_entity.id
_entity.type
_entity.pdbx_description
1 polymer ?
#
loop_
_entity_poly.entity_id
_entity_poly.type
_entity_poly.pdbx_seq_one_letter_code
_entity_poly.pdbx_strand_id
1 'polypeptide(L)'
;AAAQDRHTETAPDTGENLQTAPNAEQLRQQIETLQRQLDLLEKGRDTLAAKKPALLSDPVEPIANMNGIIPLDTLQTINEAVKIVIYNDNSWKYVRDREFVKDSSIYTKYWDTGTLFPYKEYPLSEMPASLAIDLVDSLKCYHYPHKGSIRSKYGIRHRRRHQGVDIPIKTGDPVYATFNGRVRISEYNRGGYGNLIIVRHDNGLETYYGHLSERLVQSGEWVEAGQIIGLGGSTGRSTGPHLHFETRYYGQAFDPERLIDFESGILRRQTFLLKKSFFDIRSNAGQDFDDEAEVEK
;
A
#
# COMPACT_ATOMS: atom_id res chain seq x y z
N ALA A 1 65.83 33.12 -16.88
CA ALA A 1 64.80 34.08 -16.86
C ALA A 1 63.59 33.53 -17.65
N ALA A 2 62.67 32.93 -17.03
CA ALA A 2 61.35 32.54 -17.62
C ALA A 2 60.27 32.78 -16.54
N ALA A 3 59.35 33.67 -16.85
CA ALA A 3 58.24 34.05 -16.07
C ALA A 3 57.19 32.93 -16.10
N GLN A 4 56.62 32.59 -14.94
CA GLN A 4 55.45 31.70 -14.81
C GLN A 4 54.19 32.58 -14.76
N ASP A 5 53.34 32.42 -15.75
CA ASP A 5 51.98 32.93 -15.74
C ASP A 5 51.10 32.03 -14.87
N ARG A 6 50.46 32.62 -13.86
CA ARG A 6 49.40 31.96 -13.08
C ARG A 6 48.05 32.36 -13.69
N HIS A 7 47.38 31.41 -14.30
CA HIS A 7 45.96 31.52 -14.62
C HIS A 7 45.14 31.37 -13.34
N THR A 8 44.41 32.42 -12.99
CA THR A 8 43.36 32.39 -11.99
C THR A 8 42.08 31.92 -12.66
N GLU A 9 41.63 30.71 -12.33
CA GLU A 9 40.31 30.18 -12.67
C GLU A 9 39.29 30.82 -11.75
N THR A 10 38.38 31.59 -12.30
CA THR A 10 37.17 32.08 -11.63
C THR A 10 36.11 30.99 -11.67
N ALA A 11 35.65 30.54 -10.49
CA ALA A 11 34.53 29.63 -10.36
C ALA A 11 33.23 30.28 -10.85
N PRO A 12 32.30 29.52 -11.45
CA PRO A 12 31.01 30.04 -11.85
C PRO A 12 30.13 30.26 -10.62
N ASP A 13 29.55 31.46 -10.54
CA ASP A 13 28.54 31.89 -9.62
C ASP A 13 27.24 31.08 -9.87
N THR A 14 26.97 30.08 -9.02
CA THR A 14 25.68 29.40 -8.97
C THR A 14 24.75 30.24 -8.13
N GLY A 15 24.10 31.20 -8.77
CA GLY A 15 22.98 31.91 -8.18
C GLY A 15 21.83 30.96 -7.88
N GLU A 16 21.78 30.38 -6.66
CA GLU A 16 20.61 29.71 -6.13
C GLU A 16 19.48 30.73 -5.99
N ASN A 17 18.49 30.56 -6.85
CA ASN A 17 17.26 31.31 -6.82
C ASN A 17 16.44 30.84 -5.62
N LEU A 18 16.72 31.39 -4.43
CA LEU A 18 15.90 31.24 -3.24
C LEU A 18 14.53 31.87 -3.53
N GLN A 19 13.57 31.06 -3.98
CA GLN A 19 12.17 31.46 -4.03
C GLN A 19 11.74 31.78 -2.59
N THR A 20 11.65 33.07 -2.28
CA THR A 20 11.09 33.54 -1.03
C THR A 20 9.66 33.01 -0.88
N ALA A 21 9.36 32.41 0.27
CA ALA A 21 8.01 31.95 0.61
C ALA A 21 6.98 33.06 0.35
N PRO A 22 5.85 32.74 -0.30
CA PRO A 22 4.84 33.73 -0.62
C PRO A 22 4.35 34.43 0.65
N ASN A 23 4.22 35.76 0.61
CA ASN A 23 3.69 36.51 1.72
C ASN A 23 2.19 36.26 1.91
N ALA A 24 1.65 36.61 3.07
CA ALA A 24 0.24 36.36 3.44
C ALA A 24 -0.76 36.93 2.41
N GLU A 25 -0.39 37.98 1.71
CA GLU A 25 -1.24 38.65 0.71
C GLU A 25 -1.26 37.87 -0.62
N GLN A 26 -0.12 37.33 -1.02
CA GLN A 26 -0.01 36.44 -2.18
C GLN A 26 -0.76 35.12 -1.97
N LEU A 27 -0.71 34.58 -0.75
CA LEU A 27 -1.47 33.38 -0.38
C LEU A 27 -2.98 33.66 -0.40
N ARG A 28 -3.44 34.82 0.08
CA ARG A 28 -4.86 35.21 0.00
C ARG A 28 -5.34 35.33 -1.45
N GLN A 29 -4.56 35.94 -2.32
CA GLN A 29 -4.91 36.05 -3.75
C GLN A 29 -4.94 34.70 -4.45
N GLN A 30 -4.06 33.77 -4.08
CA GLN A 30 -4.09 32.40 -4.58
C GLN A 30 -5.34 31.65 -4.10
N ILE A 31 -5.69 31.79 -2.83
CA ILE A 31 -6.91 31.19 -2.25
C ILE A 31 -8.16 31.73 -2.96
N GLU A 32 -8.25 33.05 -3.17
CA GLU A 32 -9.38 33.64 -3.89
C GLU A 32 -9.50 33.15 -5.35
N THR A 33 -8.36 32.98 -6.01
CA THR A 33 -8.32 32.46 -7.37
C THR A 33 -8.76 31.00 -7.43
N LEU A 34 -8.31 30.19 -6.49
CA LEU A 34 -8.71 28.78 -6.38
C LEU A 34 -10.18 28.63 -6.01
N GLN A 35 -10.70 29.49 -5.12
CA GLN A 35 -12.12 29.52 -4.77
C GLN A 35 -13.00 29.87 -5.99
N ARG A 36 -12.60 30.86 -6.80
CA ARG A 36 -13.30 31.18 -8.05
C ARG A 36 -13.28 30.04 -9.08
N GLN A 37 -12.17 29.30 -9.15
CA GLN A 37 -12.09 28.12 -10.01
C GLN A 37 -12.98 26.98 -9.51
N LEU A 38 -13.08 26.80 -8.19
CA LEU A 38 -13.97 25.84 -7.55
C LEU A 38 -15.45 26.18 -7.84
N ASP A 39 -15.85 27.43 -7.67
CA ASP A 39 -17.22 27.92 -7.96
C ASP A 39 -17.61 27.70 -9.44
N LEU A 40 -16.65 27.86 -10.36
CA LEU A 40 -16.87 27.58 -11.78
C LEU A 40 -17.05 26.11 -12.08
N LEU A 41 -16.30 25.25 -11.37
CA LEU A 41 -16.44 23.79 -11.49
C LEU A 41 -17.73 23.28 -10.84
N GLU A 42 -18.17 23.87 -9.74
CA GLU A 42 -19.44 23.53 -9.09
C GLU A 42 -20.65 23.94 -9.94
N LYS A 43 -20.63 25.12 -10.55
CA LYS A 43 -21.67 25.56 -11.50
C LYS A 43 -21.78 24.70 -12.75
N GLY A 44 -20.69 24.05 -13.17
CA GLY A 44 -20.70 23.06 -14.25
C GLY A 44 -21.27 21.70 -13.84
N ARG A 45 -21.40 21.44 -12.55
CA ARG A 45 -21.82 20.15 -11.98
C ARG A 45 -23.34 20.01 -11.78
N ASP A 46 -24.07 21.13 -11.73
CA ASP A 46 -25.53 21.15 -11.47
C ASP A 46 -26.40 20.55 -12.57
N THR A 47 -25.81 20.13 -13.70
CA THR A 47 -26.53 19.47 -14.79
C THR A 47 -26.54 17.95 -14.72
N LEU A 48 -25.91 17.32 -13.72
CA LEU A 48 -25.86 15.85 -13.54
C LEU A 48 -26.21 15.44 -12.10
N ALA A 49 -27.31 15.96 -11.55
CA ALA A 49 -27.82 15.55 -10.26
C ALA A 49 -28.64 14.25 -10.36
N ALA A 50 -28.05 13.14 -9.96
CA ALA A 50 -28.79 11.93 -9.63
C ALA A 50 -28.35 11.38 -8.29
N LYS A 51 -29.29 11.49 -7.30
CA LYS A 51 -29.41 10.77 -6.04
C LYS A 51 -28.16 10.61 -5.16
N LYS A 52 -28.04 11.48 -4.17
CA LYS A 52 -27.20 11.27 -2.98
C LYS A 52 -27.75 10.10 -2.15
N PRO A 53 -26.91 9.12 -1.74
CA PRO A 53 -27.21 8.34 -0.56
C PRO A 53 -26.98 9.22 0.68
N ALA A 54 -27.80 9.01 1.73
CA ALA A 54 -27.74 9.76 2.96
C ALA A 54 -26.38 9.59 3.64
N LEU A 55 -25.69 10.69 3.87
CA LEU A 55 -24.51 10.74 4.71
C LEU A 55 -24.93 10.46 6.16
N LEU A 56 -24.51 9.32 6.71
CA LEU A 56 -24.35 9.14 8.14
C LEU A 56 -23.09 9.93 8.53
N SER A 57 -23.31 11.11 9.09
CA SER A 57 -22.26 11.90 9.71
C SER A 57 -22.02 11.38 11.12
N ASP A 58 -21.09 10.46 11.28
CA ASP A 58 -20.50 10.25 12.59
C ASP A 58 -19.52 11.39 12.86
N PRO A 59 -19.64 12.06 14.02
CA PRO A 59 -18.69 13.10 14.38
C PRO A 59 -17.31 12.44 14.58
N VAL A 60 -16.33 12.88 13.80
CA VAL A 60 -14.93 12.56 14.07
C VAL A 60 -14.62 13.12 15.45
N GLU A 61 -14.49 12.26 16.46
CA GLU A 61 -14.03 12.68 17.78
C GLU A 61 -12.67 13.38 17.62
N PRO A 62 -12.50 14.58 18.15
CA PRO A 62 -11.24 15.29 18.04
C PRO A 62 -10.18 14.52 18.84
N ILE A 63 -9.24 13.92 18.18
CA ILE A 63 -8.03 13.39 18.82
C ILE A 63 -7.27 14.62 19.32
N ALA A 64 -7.47 14.97 20.58
CA ALA A 64 -6.71 16.00 21.23
C ALA A 64 -5.25 15.54 21.32
N ASN A 65 -4.41 16.07 20.44
CA ASN A 65 -2.97 15.97 20.61
C ASN A 65 -2.59 16.73 21.90
N MET A 66 -1.65 16.19 22.69
CA MET A 66 -1.15 16.78 23.93
C MET A 66 -0.56 18.19 23.78
N ASN A 67 -0.52 18.76 22.57
CA ASN A 67 0.03 20.07 22.23
C ASN A 67 -1.04 21.11 21.86
N GLY A 68 -2.32 20.86 22.07
CA GLY A 68 -3.39 21.82 21.76
C GLY A 68 -3.64 22.05 20.26
N ILE A 69 -3.08 21.22 19.38
CA ILE A 69 -3.36 21.26 17.94
C ILE A 69 -4.68 20.53 17.69
N ILE A 70 -5.67 21.26 17.20
CA ILE A 70 -7.00 20.71 16.90
C ILE A 70 -7.35 20.91 15.41
N PRO A 71 -8.10 19.99 14.79
CA PRO A 71 -8.59 20.20 13.44
C PRO A 71 -9.60 21.35 13.41
N LEU A 72 -9.42 22.27 12.44
CA LEU A 72 -10.32 23.39 12.18
C LEU A 72 -11.32 23.07 11.09
N ASP A 73 -10.86 22.39 10.03
CA ASP A 73 -11.68 22.12 8.84
C ASP A 73 -11.20 20.86 8.12
N THR A 74 -12.09 20.29 7.31
CA THR A 74 -11.80 19.10 6.49
C THR A 74 -12.31 19.32 5.08
N LEU A 75 -11.39 19.32 4.12
CA LEU A 75 -11.69 19.46 2.69
C LEU A 75 -11.71 18.08 2.01
N GLN A 76 -12.76 17.81 1.25
CA GLN A 76 -12.83 16.64 0.40
C GLN A 76 -11.96 16.85 -0.84
N THR A 77 -11.12 15.86 -1.18
CA THR A 77 -10.34 15.89 -2.43
C THR A 77 -11.12 15.26 -3.59
N ILE A 78 -10.57 15.36 -4.80
CA ILE A 78 -11.10 14.66 -5.99
C ILE A 78 -11.08 13.13 -5.77
N ASN A 79 -10.10 12.63 -5.01
CA ASN A 79 -10.09 11.25 -4.55
C ASN A 79 -11.00 11.15 -3.32
N GLU A 80 -12.18 10.53 -3.48
CA GLU A 80 -13.19 10.40 -2.42
C GLU A 80 -12.67 9.69 -1.15
N ALA A 81 -11.61 8.87 -1.30
CA ALA A 81 -10.95 8.20 -0.18
C ALA A 81 -9.99 9.10 0.61
N VAL A 82 -9.77 10.35 0.17
CA VAL A 82 -8.75 11.23 0.74
C VAL A 82 -9.35 12.57 1.10
N LYS A 83 -9.11 12.99 2.33
CA LYS A 83 -9.49 14.30 2.86
C LYS A 83 -8.24 15.10 3.25
N ILE A 84 -8.32 16.40 3.18
CA ILE A 84 -7.31 17.32 3.74
C ILE A 84 -7.87 17.85 5.05
N VAL A 85 -7.19 17.57 6.15
CA VAL A 85 -7.53 18.14 7.47
C VAL A 85 -6.60 19.32 7.72
N ILE A 86 -7.20 20.48 8.03
CA ILE A 86 -6.51 21.74 8.35
C ILE A 86 -6.58 21.91 9.86
N TYR A 87 -5.47 22.28 10.48
CA TYR A 87 -5.35 22.46 11.93
C TYR A 87 -5.24 23.93 12.34
N ASN A 88 -5.50 24.21 13.61
CA ASN A 88 -5.47 25.56 14.19
C ASN A 88 -4.07 26.23 14.18
N ASP A 89 -3.01 25.48 13.95
CA ASP A 89 -1.64 25.96 13.76
C ASP A 89 -1.30 26.27 12.30
N ASN A 90 -2.30 26.28 11.40
CA ASN A 90 -2.18 26.38 9.95
C ASN A 90 -1.43 25.21 9.28
N SER A 91 -1.14 24.16 10.00
CA SER A 91 -0.68 22.91 9.39
C SER A 91 -1.85 22.17 8.74
N TRP A 92 -1.52 21.29 7.81
CA TRP A 92 -2.51 20.42 7.17
C TRP A 92 -1.90 19.05 6.89
N LYS A 93 -2.75 18.04 6.77
CA LYS A 93 -2.33 16.72 6.35
C LYS A 93 -3.41 16.03 5.52
N TYR A 94 -2.97 15.13 4.67
CA TYR A 94 -3.88 14.18 4.05
C TYR A 94 -4.30 13.14 5.09
N VAL A 95 -5.62 12.88 5.14
CA VAL A 95 -6.20 11.81 5.93
C VAL A 95 -6.96 10.90 4.98
N ARG A 96 -6.58 9.62 4.97
CA ARG A 96 -7.32 8.62 4.22
C ARG A 96 -8.55 8.20 5.03
N ASP A 97 -9.68 8.13 4.35
CA ASP A 97 -10.85 7.45 4.87
C ASP A 97 -10.59 5.94 4.83
N ARG A 98 -10.41 5.35 6.00
CA ARG A 98 -10.04 3.92 6.11
C ARG A 98 -11.17 3.00 5.67
N GLU A 99 -12.41 3.47 5.75
CA GLU A 99 -13.59 2.70 5.38
C GLU A 99 -14.02 2.92 3.93
N PHE A 100 -13.40 3.90 3.25
CA PHE A 100 -13.70 4.15 1.85
C PHE A 100 -13.10 3.04 0.98
N VAL A 101 -13.98 2.36 0.27
CA VAL A 101 -13.63 1.30 -0.67
C VAL A 101 -14.32 1.59 -2.00
N LYS A 102 -13.53 1.75 -3.06
CA LYS A 102 -14.01 2.03 -4.42
C LYS A 102 -14.97 0.95 -4.93
N ASP A 103 -14.70 -0.30 -4.58
CA ASP A 103 -15.57 -1.45 -4.82
C ASP A 103 -15.77 -2.25 -3.55
N SER A 104 -16.85 -1.98 -2.84
CA SER A 104 -17.21 -2.68 -1.60
C SER A 104 -17.55 -4.16 -1.81
N SER A 105 -17.76 -4.62 -3.05
CA SER A 105 -18.06 -6.03 -3.34
C SER A 105 -16.92 -6.96 -2.92
N ILE A 106 -15.67 -6.48 -2.95
CA ILE A 106 -14.48 -7.20 -2.49
C ILE A 106 -14.59 -7.59 -1.01
N TYR A 107 -15.23 -6.76 -0.19
CA TYR A 107 -15.40 -7.00 1.25
C TYR A 107 -16.75 -7.62 1.61
N THR A 108 -17.58 -7.95 0.64
CA THR A 108 -18.89 -8.59 0.84
C THR A 108 -18.98 -9.95 0.18
N LYS A 109 -18.80 -10.05 -1.13
CA LYS A 109 -19.05 -11.26 -1.92
C LYS A 109 -18.18 -12.45 -1.53
N TYR A 110 -16.90 -12.21 -1.21
CA TYR A 110 -15.94 -13.27 -0.83
C TYR A 110 -15.33 -12.99 0.54
N TRP A 111 -16.02 -12.23 1.39
CA TRP A 111 -15.54 -11.94 2.72
C TRP A 111 -15.89 -13.09 3.65
N ASP A 112 -14.89 -13.80 4.13
CA ASP A 112 -15.01 -14.87 5.09
C ASP A 112 -13.79 -14.84 6.02
N THR A 113 -14.04 -14.66 7.30
CA THR A 113 -13.01 -14.58 8.35
C THR A 113 -12.65 -15.94 8.95
N GLY A 114 -13.38 -17.00 8.62
CA GLY A 114 -13.17 -18.36 9.13
C GLY A 114 -12.52 -19.32 8.14
N THR A 115 -12.42 -18.93 6.85
CA THR A 115 -11.90 -19.80 5.80
C THR A 115 -10.67 -19.18 5.13
N LEU A 116 -9.56 -19.93 5.03
CA LEU A 116 -8.36 -19.47 4.32
C LEU A 116 -8.64 -19.19 2.84
N PHE A 117 -9.51 -19.99 2.21
CA PHE A 117 -9.80 -19.96 0.78
C PHE A 117 -11.28 -19.73 0.50
N PRO A 118 -11.80 -18.50 0.68
CA PRO A 118 -13.21 -18.19 0.47
C PRO A 118 -13.61 -18.16 -1.01
N TYR A 119 -12.65 -18.25 -1.93
CA TYR A 119 -12.81 -18.06 -3.37
C TYR A 119 -13.05 -19.35 -4.15
N LYS A 120 -13.60 -20.39 -3.52
CA LYS A 120 -13.82 -21.69 -4.19
C LYS A 120 -14.65 -21.59 -5.47
N GLU A 121 -15.54 -20.59 -5.51
CA GLU A 121 -16.45 -20.34 -6.63
C GLU A 121 -15.91 -19.30 -7.62
N TYR A 122 -14.70 -18.77 -7.42
CA TYR A 122 -14.11 -17.82 -8.35
C TYR A 122 -13.46 -18.61 -9.51
N PRO A 123 -14.07 -18.61 -10.69
CA PRO A 123 -13.55 -19.38 -11.81
C PRO A 123 -12.36 -18.63 -12.44
N LEU A 124 -11.16 -19.12 -12.23
CA LEU A 124 -9.96 -18.60 -12.93
C LEU A 124 -10.11 -18.58 -14.45
N SER A 125 -11.01 -19.42 -15.00
CA SER A 125 -11.35 -19.42 -16.42
C SER A 125 -11.91 -18.08 -16.89
N GLU A 126 -12.67 -17.39 -16.04
CA GLU A 126 -13.28 -16.09 -16.33
C GLU A 126 -12.32 -14.91 -16.15
N MET A 127 -11.18 -15.13 -15.47
CA MET A 127 -10.15 -14.12 -15.37
C MET A 127 -9.57 -13.79 -16.75
N PRO A 128 -9.43 -12.52 -17.13
CA PRO A 128 -8.74 -12.14 -18.36
C PRO A 128 -7.29 -12.62 -18.35
N ALA A 129 -6.69 -12.75 -19.53
CA ALA A 129 -5.29 -13.19 -19.67
C ALA A 129 -4.33 -12.30 -18.86
N SER A 130 -4.65 -11.01 -18.77
CA SER A 130 -3.96 -10.02 -17.94
C SER A 130 -4.94 -9.02 -17.36
N LEU A 131 -4.61 -8.47 -16.18
CA LEU A 131 -5.38 -7.47 -15.45
C LEU A 131 -4.44 -6.44 -14.85
N ALA A 132 -4.66 -5.16 -15.14
CA ALA A 132 -3.95 -4.08 -14.50
C ALA A 132 -4.49 -3.85 -13.07
N ILE A 133 -3.62 -3.86 -12.10
CA ILE A 133 -3.94 -3.67 -10.68
C ILE A 133 -3.13 -2.50 -10.16
N ASP A 134 -3.80 -1.45 -9.71
CA ASP A 134 -3.14 -0.37 -9.01
C ASP A 134 -2.78 -0.84 -7.59
N LEU A 135 -1.49 -0.85 -7.28
CA LEU A 135 -0.97 -1.33 -6.00
C LEU A 135 -1.01 -0.23 -4.93
N VAL A 136 -0.90 1.01 -5.36
CA VAL A 136 -0.85 2.18 -4.50
C VAL A 136 -1.82 3.23 -5.02
N ASP A 137 -2.41 3.97 -4.09
CA ASP A 137 -3.23 5.13 -4.38
C ASP A 137 -2.37 6.39 -4.62
N SER A 138 -3.04 7.54 -4.77
CA SER A 138 -2.38 8.84 -4.92
C SER A 138 -1.46 9.22 -3.75
N LEU A 139 -1.63 8.61 -2.59
CA LEU A 139 -0.78 8.80 -1.40
C LEU A 139 0.42 7.86 -1.38
N LYS A 140 0.56 6.98 -2.37
CA LYS A 140 1.65 5.98 -2.48
C LYS A 140 1.78 5.13 -1.20
N CYS A 141 0.65 4.67 -0.68
CA CYS A 141 0.59 3.89 0.55
C CYS A 141 1.15 2.48 0.35
N TYR A 142 2.44 2.35 0.51
CA TYR A 142 3.19 1.10 0.51
C TYR A 142 4.21 1.11 1.62
N HIS A 143 4.38 -0.03 2.28
CA HIS A 143 5.46 -0.27 3.23
C HIS A 143 6.01 -1.69 3.08
N TYR A 144 7.29 -1.83 3.29
CA TYR A 144 7.98 -3.10 3.26
C TYR A 144 7.55 -3.98 4.45
N PRO A 145 7.15 -5.26 4.24
CA PRO A 145 6.59 -6.07 5.34
C PRO A 145 7.59 -6.35 6.47
N HIS A 146 8.86 -6.56 6.13
CA HIS A 146 9.97 -6.66 7.06
C HIS A 146 11.29 -6.49 6.30
N LYS A 147 12.24 -5.75 6.85
CA LYS A 147 13.55 -5.52 6.23
C LYS A 147 14.41 -6.79 6.27
N GLY A 148 14.78 -7.31 5.12
CA GLY A 148 15.65 -8.47 5.00
C GLY A 148 15.62 -9.07 3.60
N SER A 149 16.71 -9.68 3.15
CA SER A 149 16.77 -10.40 1.89
C SER A 149 16.03 -11.73 1.98
N ILE A 150 15.49 -12.19 0.86
CA ILE A 150 14.79 -13.47 0.78
C ILE A 150 15.78 -14.61 1.05
N ARG A 151 15.46 -15.44 2.03
CA ARG A 151 16.16 -16.70 2.30
C ARG A 151 15.63 -17.84 1.46
N SER A 152 14.35 -17.83 1.15
CA SER A 152 13.70 -18.89 0.41
C SER A 152 12.62 -18.31 -0.52
N LYS A 153 12.79 -18.53 -1.80
CA LYS A 153 11.96 -18.00 -2.89
C LYS A 153 10.63 -18.75 -3.04
N TYR A 154 9.68 -18.10 -3.68
CA TYR A 154 8.47 -18.72 -4.21
C TYR A 154 8.81 -19.82 -5.22
N GLY A 155 7.99 -20.89 -5.29
CA GLY A 155 8.18 -21.94 -6.29
C GLY A 155 8.10 -23.36 -5.75
N ILE A 156 8.65 -24.32 -6.50
CA ILE A 156 8.68 -25.73 -6.12
C ILE A 156 10.01 -26.05 -5.42
N ARG A 157 9.92 -26.52 -4.17
CA ARG A 157 11.07 -26.94 -3.34
C ARG A 157 10.88 -28.38 -2.89
N HIS A 158 11.84 -29.25 -3.18
CA HIS A 158 11.78 -30.68 -2.76
C HIS A 158 10.41 -31.34 -3.03
N ARG A 159 9.84 -31.12 -4.23
CA ARG A 159 8.50 -31.59 -4.66
C ARG A 159 7.32 -30.98 -3.87
N ARG A 160 7.53 -29.93 -3.08
CA ARG A 160 6.47 -29.19 -2.36
C ARG A 160 6.34 -27.77 -2.91
N ARG A 161 5.13 -27.28 -2.99
CA ARG A 161 4.85 -25.88 -3.36
C ARG A 161 5.19 -24.98 -2.20
N HIS A 162 5.98 -23.94 -2.45
CA HIS A 162 6.18 -22.80 -1.58
C HIS A 162 5.43 -21.60 -2.16
N GLN A 163 4.34 -21.20 -1.53
CA GLN A 163 3.39 -20.23 -2.06
C GLN A 163 3.71 -18.77 -1.71
N GLY A 164 4.90 -18.52 -1.19
CA GLY A 164 5.39 -17.21 -0.80
C GLY A 164 6.91 -17.15 -0.77
N VAL A 165 7.42 -16.16 -0.08
CA VAL A 165 8.85 -16.00 0.22
C VAL A 165 9.08 -16.06 1.72
N ASP A 166 10.25 -16.56 2.13
CA ASP A 166 10.66 -16.58 3.53
C ASP A 166 11.74 -15.52 3.74
N ILE A 167 11.45 -14.57 4.64
CA ILE A 167 12.32 -13.46 5.01
C ILE A 167 12.85 -13.72 6.43
N PRO A 168 14.18 -13.79 6.65
CA PRO A 168 14.73 -13.92 7.99
C PRO A 168 14.28 -12.79 8.90
N ILE A 169 13.84 -13.12 10.11
CA ILE A 169 13.38 -12.18 11.11
C ILE A 169 13.76 -12.71 12.48
N LYS A 170 14.01 -11.84 13.46
CA LYS A 170 14.14 -12.28 14.86
C LYS A 170 12.76 -12.37 15.49
N THR A 171 12.62 -13.29 16.45
CA THR A 171 11.40 -13.34 17.26
C THR A 171 11.21 -12.01 17.99
N GLY A 172 10.04 -11.40 17.83
CA GLY A 172 9.72 -10.10 18.42
C GLY A 172 9.97 -8.89 17.50
N ASP A 173 10.67 -9.05 16.37
CA ASP A 173 10.83 -7.96 15.41
C ASP A 173 9.48 -7.57 14.79
N PRO A 174 9.24 -6.28 14.47
CA PRO A 174 7.97 -5.83 13.93
C PRO A 174 7.72 -6.34 12.50
N VAL A 175 6.48 -6.71 12.24
CA VAL A 175 5.95 -7.04 10.92
C VAL A 175 4.90 -6.00 10.55
N TYR A 176 5.03 -5.43 9.35
CA TYR A 176 4.22 -4.30 8.89
C TYR A 176 3.22 -4.73 7.81
N ALA A 177 2.05 -4.09 7.80
CA ALA A 177 1.12 -4.20 6.68
C ALA A 177 1.75 -3.58 5.42
N THR A 178 1.75 -4.33 4.32
CA THR A 178 2.40 -3.90 3.08
C THR A 178 1.61 -2.83 2.35
N PHE A 179 0.30 -2.93 2.36
CA PHE A 179 -0.64 -1.98 1.76
C PHE A 179 -1.78 -1.69 2.73
N ASN A 180 -2.54 -0.62 2.44
CA ASN A 180 -3.80 -0.37 3.14
C ASN A 180 -4.79 -1.50 2.86
N GLY A 181 -5.62 -1.85 3.85
CA GLY A 181 -6.61 -2.90 3.67
C GLY A 181 -7.34 -3.26 4.95
N ARG A 182 -8.10 -4.33 4.89
CA ARG A 182 -8.85 -4.86 6.01
C ARG A 182 -8.36 -6.26 6.38
N VAL A 183 -8.13 -6.50 7.64
CA VAL A 183 -7.71 -7.81 8.16
C VAL A 183 -8.84 -8.81 7.95
N ARG A 184 -8.63 -9.79 7.08
CA ARG A 184 -9.61 -10.84 6.85
C ARG A 184 -9.47 -11.96 7.87
N ILE A 185 -8.24 -12.38 8.15
CA ILE A 185 -7.93 -13.43 9.13
C ILE A 185 -6.87 -12.93 10.09
N SER A 186 -7.06 -13.20 11.38
CA SER A 186 -6.06 -13.10 12.42
C SER A 186 -6.27 -14.24 13.42
N GLU A 187 -5.66 -15.41 13.15
CA GLU A 187 -5.86 -16.62 13.93
C GLU A 187 -4.62 -17.51 13.98
N TYR A 188 -4.62 -18.51 14.87
CA TYR A 188 -3.62 -19.57 14.83
C TYR A 188 -4.06 -20.66 13.87
N ASN A 189 -3.33 -20.78 12.76
CA ASN A 189 -3.59 -21.78 11.73
C ASN A 189 -2.81 -23.08 11.97
N ARG A 190 -3.52 -24.16 12.23
CA ARG A 190 -2.93 -25.51 12.43
C ARG A 190 -2.45 -26.17 11.15
N GLY A 191 -2.83 -25.64 9.98
CA GLY A 191 -2.44 -26.15 8.66
C GLY A 191 -0.99 -25.88 8.27
N GLY A 192 -0.23 -25.15 9.10
CA GLY A 192 1.18 -24.92 8.90
C GLY A 192 1.63 -23.49 9.11
N TYR A 193 0.79 -22.49 8.90
CA TYR A 193 1.16 -21.07 9.03
C TYR A 193 1.45 -20.62 10.48
N GLY A 194 0.97 -21.35 11.51
CA GLY A 194 1.05 -20.89 12.89
C GLY A 194 0.19 -19.65 13.12
N ASN A 195 0.69 -18.64 13.82
CA ASN A 195 0.02 -17.36 13.90
C ASN A 195 0.04 -16.69 12.53
N LEU A 196 -1.15 -16.45 12.00
CA LEU A 196 -1.38 -15.97 10.64
C LEU A 196 -2.23 -14.71 10.65
N ILE A 197 -1.81 -13.74 9.87
CA ILE A 197 -2.60 -12.58 9.51
C ILE A 197 -2.77 -12.57 7.98
N ILE A 198 -3.99 -12.31 7.51
CA ILE A 198 -4.31 -12.09 6.10
C ILE A 198 -4.96 -10.73 6.00
N VAL A 199 -4.37 -9.85 5.20
CA VAL A 199 -4.93 -8.54 4.89
C VAL A 199 -5.46 -8.57 3.46
N ARG A 200 -6.71 -8.20 3.28
CA ARG A 200 -7.31 -7.97 1.96
C ARG A 200 -7.24 -6.50 1.63
N HIS A 201 -6.88 -6.21 0.39
CA HIS A 201 -6.73 -4.88 -0.15
C HIS A 201 -7.90 -4.54 -1.09
N ASP A 202 -8.17 -3.26 -1.28
CA ASP A 202 -9.29 -2.75 -2.09
C ASP A 202 -9.17 -3.06 -3.59
N ASN A 203 -8.00 -3.49 -4.03
CA ASN A 203 -7.71 -3.94 -5.40
C ASN A 203 -7.88 -5.46 -5.60
N GLY A 204 -8.35 -6.20 -4.60
CA GLY A 204 -8.57 -7.65 -4.65
C GLY A 204 -7.35 -8.50 -4.31
N LEU A 205 -6.19 -7.89 -4.08
CA LEU A 205 -5.02 -8.59 -3.57
C LEU A 205 -5.22 -8.98 -2.10
N GLU A 206 -4.55 -10.06 -1.71
CA GLU A 206 -4.34 -10.43 -0.31
C GLU A 206 -2.86 -10.62 -0.02
N THR A 207 -2.43 -10.13 1.14
CA THR A 207 -1.10 -10.41 1.68
C THR A 207 -1.23 -11.28 2.93
N TYR A 208 -0.37 -12.30 3.02
CA TYR A 208 -0.33 -13.28 4.09
C TYR A 208 0.94 -13.10 4.89
N TYR A 209 0.82 -13.13 6.21
CA TYR A 209 1.93 -12.98 7.16
C TYR A 209 1.90 -14.16 8.14
N GLY A 210 2.75 -15.15 7.88
CA GLY A 210 2.79 -16.42 8.63
C GLY A 210 3.96 -16.51 9.59
N HIS A 211 3.89 -17.52 10.46
CA HIS A 211 4.88 -17.90 11.49
C HIS A 211 5.12 -16.86 12.57
N LEU A 212 4.18 -15.91 12.74
CA LEU A 212 4.31 -14.84 13.73
C LEU A 212 4.40 -15.39 15.16
N SER A 213 5.11 -14.70 16.04
CA SER A 213 5.05 -14.99 17.49
C SER A 213 3.78 -14.41 18.10
N GLU A 214 3.36 -13.23 17.63
CA GLU A 214 2.18 -12.52 18.12
C GLU A 214 1.45 -11.81 16.98
N ARG A 215 0.13 -11.72 17.10
CA ARG A 215 -0.76 -10.99 16.20
C ARG A 215 -1.30 -9.79 16.96
N LEU A 216 -1.10 -8.58 16.42
CA LEU A 216 -1.43 -7.32 17.10
C LEU A 216 -2.72 -6.68 16.56
N VAL A 217 -3.38 -7.34 15.59
CA VAL A 217 -4.62 -6.89 14.96
C VAL A 217 -5.63 -8.03 14.93
N GLN A 218 -6.92 -7.68 14.82
CA GLN A 218 -8.02 -8.63 14.80
C GLN A 218 -8.71 -8.70 13.43
N SER A 219 -9.40 -9.81 13.15
CA SER A 219 -10.22 -9.93 11.93
C SER A 219 -11.30 -8.85 11.90
N GLY A 220 -11.45 -8.20 10.74
CA GLY A 220 -12.35 -7.07 10.53
C GLY A 220 -11.74 -5.69 10.72
N GLU A 221 -10.56 -5.60 11.33
CA GLU A 221 -9.86 -4.35 11.60
C GLU A 221 -9.24 -3.75 10.32
N TRP A 222 -9.33 -2.44 10.16
CA TRP A 222 -8.66 -1.71 9.09
C TRP A 222 -7.21 -1.43 9.45
N VAL A 223 -6.30 -1.60 8.49
CA VAL A 223 -4.86 -1.36 8.66
C VAL A 223 -4.32 -0.47 7.56
N GLU A 224 -3.33 0.34 7.90
CA GLU A 224 -2.61 1.19 6.96
C GLU A 224 -1.24 0.58 6.61
N ALA A 225 -0.74 0.86 5.41
CA ALA A 225 0.62 0.50 5.02
C ALA A 225 1.62 1.06 6.04
N GLY A 226 2.51 0.20 6.56
CA GLY A 226 3.45 0.56 7.62
C GLY A 226 2.91 0.45 9.06
N GLN A 227 1.65 0.12 9.25
CA GLN A 227 1.14 -0.23 10.57
C GLN A 227 1.75 -1.56 11.02
N ILE A 228 2.23 -1.63 12.27
CA ILE A 228 2.69 -2.90 12.88
C ILE A 228 1.46 -3.76 13.11
N ILE A 229 1.42 -4.94 12.46
CA ILE A 229 0.30 -5.87 12.55
C ILE A 229 0.61 -7.13 13.36
N GLY A 230 1.90 -7.44 13.53
CA GLY A 230 2.34 -8.60 14.30
C GLY A 230 3.83 -8.57 14.58
N LEU A 231 4.30 -9.59 15.29
CA LEU A 231 5.70 -9.76 15.63
C LEU A 231 6.25 -11.03 15.00
N GLY A 232 7.48 -10.98 14.50
CA GLY A 232 8.20 -12.10 13.92
C GLY A 232 8.34 -13.27 14.88
N GLY A 233 8.34 -14.49 14.33
CA GLY A 233 8.41 -15.69 15.14
C GLY A 233 8.77 -16.93 14.34
N SER A 234 8.39 -18.10 14.92
CA SER A 234 8.63 -19.42 14.34
C SER A 234 7.49 -20.39 14.70
N THR A 235 6.23 -19.88 14.72
CA THR A 235 5.08 -20.71 15.06
C THR A 235 4.61 -21.54 13.86
N GLY A 236 3.84 -22.60 14.13
CA GLY A 236 3.37 -23.51 13.09
C GLY A 236 4.47 -24.44 12.56
N ARG A 237 4.46 -24.72 11.27
CA ARG A 237 5.47 -25.59 10.62
C ARG A 237 6.66 -24.75 10.13
N SER A 238 7.48 -24.31 11.03
CA SER A 238 8.67 -23.51 10.81
C SER A 238 9.91 -24.21 11.41
N THR A 239 11.06 -24.08 10.76
CA THR A 239 12.34 -24.64 11.21
C THR A 239 13.20 -23.60 11.96
N GLY A 240 12.76 -22.37 12.07
CA GLY A 240 13.45 -21.27 12.73
C GLY A 240 12.80 -19.93 12.40
N PRO A 241 13.15 -18.85 13.11
CA PRO A 241 12.48 -17.57 12.94
C PRO A 241 12.59 -17.03 11.51
N HIS A 242 11.43 -16.82 10.88
CA HIS A 242 11.27 -16.17 9.57
C HIS A 242 9.84 -15.67 9.41
N LEU A 243 9.67 -14.63 8.61
CA LEU A 243 8.38 -14.22 8.10
C LEU A 243 8.11 -14.99 6.81
N HIS A 244 7.03 -15.78 6.78
CA HIS A 244 6.49 -16.32 5.55
C HIS A 244 5.50 -15.30 4.97
N PHE A 245 5.83 -14.75 3.80
CA PHE A 245 5.06 -13.69 3.14
C PHE A 245 4.53 -14.18 1.80
N GLU A 246 3.21 -14.04 1.57
CA GLU A 246 2.58 -14.39 0.31
C GLU A 246 1.81 -13.22 -0.28
N THR A 247 1.71 -13.21 -1.61
CA THR A 247 0.79 -12.37 -2.37
C THR A 247 -0.20 -13.26 -3.11
N ARG A 248 -1.48 -12.95 -3.00
CA ARG A 248 -2.55 -13.71 -3.65
C ARG A 248 -3.54 -12.79 -4.33
N TYR A 249 -4.15 -13.28 -5.39
CA TYR A 249 -5.29 -12.65 -6.03
C TYR A 249 -6.42 -13.66 -6.12
N TYR A 250 -7.55 -13.37 -5.50
CA TYR A 250 -8.67 -14.30 -5.33
C TYR A 250 -8.21 -15.71 -4.89
N GLY A 251 -7.36 -15.77 -3.89
CA GLY A 251 -6.84 -17.00 -3.30
C GLY A 251 -5.71 -17.67 -4.07
N GLN A 252 -5.41 -17.26 -5.29
CA GLN A 252 -4.32 -17.81 -6.10
C GLN A 252 -3.01 -17.11 -5.76
N ALA A 253 -2.04 -17.87 -5.27
CA ALA A 253 -0.72 -17.36 -4.94
C ALA A 253 0.12 -17.13 -6.19
N PHE A 254 0.86 -16.04 -6.19
CA PHE A 254 1.89 -15.73 -7.18
C PHE A 254 3.12 -15.16 -6.48
N ASP A 255 4.23 -15.11 -7.21
CA ASP A 255 5.53 -14.73 -6.65
C ASP A 255 5.54 -13.28 -6.15
N PRO A 256 5.79 -13.04 -4.83
CA PRO A 256 5.87 -11.69 -4.26
C PRO A 256 7.00 -10.84 -4.84
N GLU A 257 8.07 -11.44 -5.37
CA GLU A 257 9.18 -10.73 -6.04
C GLU A 257 8.72 -9.97 -7.29
N ARG A 258 7.55 -10.31 -7.85
CA ARG A 258 6.95 -9.55 -8.95
C ARG A 258 6.42 -8.18 -8.55
N LEU A 259 6.04 -8.02 -7.28
CA LEU A 259 5.57 -6.74 -6.73
C LEU A 259 6.70 -5.96 -6.06
N ILE A 260 7.54 -6.65 -5.30
CA ILE A 260 8.49 -6.06 -4.34
C ILE A 260 9.90 -6.50 -4.70
N ASP A 261 10.80 -5.55 -4.81
CA ASP A 261 12.22 -5.79 -4.75
C ASP A 261 12.63 -5.90 -3.28
N PHE A 262 12.89 -7.12 -2.82
CA PHE A 262 13.21 -7.39 -1.42
C PHE A 262 14.64 -7.00 -1.02
N GLU A 263 15.53 -6.70 -1.94
CA GLU A 263 16.86 -6.19 -1.64
C GLU A 263 16.81 -4.70 -1.29
N SER A 264 16.13 -3.92 -2.12
CA SER A 264 15.96 -2.47 -1.91
C SER A 264 14.76 -2.13 -1.00
N GLY A 265 13.80 -3.03 -0.86
CA GLY A 265 12.55 -2.81 -0.11
C GLY A 265 11.56 -1.90 -0.82
N ILE A 266 11.70 -1.70 -2.14
CA ILE A 266 10.83 -0.83 -2.93
C ILE A 266 9.83 -1.63 -3.76
N LEU A 267 8.71 -0.98 -4.07
CA LEU A 267 7.73 -1.51 -5.00
C LEU A 267 8.28 -1.40 -6.43
N ARG A 268 8.25 -2.49 -7.20
CA ARG A 268 8.76 -2.48 -8.58
C ARG A 268 7.97 -1.55 -9.49
N ARG A 269 6.63 -1.49 -9.30
CA ARG A 269 5.71 -0.65 -10.11
C ARG A 269 4.55 -0.17 -9.27
N GLN A 270 3.94 0.95 -9.64
CA GLN A 270 2.71 1.46 -9.00
C GLN A 270 1.48 0.72 -9.52
N THR A 271 1.44 0.44 -10.84
CA THR A 271 0.42 -0.40 -11.47
C THR A 271 1.05 -1.72 -11.90
N PHE A 272 0.50 -2.82 -11.43
CA PHE A 272 0.97 -4.16 -11.70
C PHE A 272 0.10 -4.86 -12.74
N LEU A 273 0.71 -5.35 -13.81
CA LEU A 273 0.01 -6.16 -14.80
C LEU A 273 0.01 -7.63 -14.34
N LEU A 274 -1.05 -8.02 -13.64
CA LEU A 274 -1.25 -9.39 -13.21
C LEU A 274 -1.60 -10.28 -14.41
N LYS A 275 -0.77 -11.27 -14.71
CA LYS A 275 -1.01 -12.24 -15.80
C LYS A 275 -1.51 -13.56 -15.21
N LYS A 276 -2.46 -14.19 -15.88
CA LYS A 276 -3.00 -15.51 -15.48
C LYS A 276 -1.90 -16.59 -15.38
N SER A 277 -0.85 -16.49 -16.22
CA SER A 277 0.31 -17.39 -16.18
C SER A 277 1.11 -17.32 -14.88
N PHE A 278 1.00 -16.23 -14.11
CA PHE A 278 1.73 -16.09 -12.83
C PHE A 278 1.24 -17.04 -11.74
N PHE A 279 0.05 -17.60 -11.88
CA PHE A 279 -0.49 -18.59 -10.97
C PHE A 279 0.01 -20.01 -11.24
N ASP A 280 0.65 -20.25 -12.41
CA ASP A 280 1.31 -21.52 -12.66
C ASP A 280 2.71 -21.51 -12.03
N ILE A 281 2.79 -22.11 -10.86
CA ILE A 281 4.04 -22.21 -10.08
C ILE A 281 5.16 -22.96 -10.82
N ARG A 282 4.84 -23.72 -11.88
CA ARG A 282 5.84 -24.46 -12.67
C ARG A 282 6.47 -23.60 -13.74
N SER A 283 5.70 -22.70 -14.36
CA SER A 283 6.18 -21.80 -15.41
C SER A 283 7.02 -20.64 -14.87
N ASN A 284 6.96 -20.36 -13.56
CA ASN A 284 7.63 -19.23 -12.94
C ASN A 284 8.98 -19.55 -12.29
N ALA A 285 9.45 -20.81 -12.36
CA ALA A 285 10.73 -21.20 -11.81
C ALA A 285 11.87 -20.69 -12.71
N GLY A 286 12.52 -19.60 -12.32
CA GLY A 286 13.75 -19.09 -12.96
C GLY A 286 13.57 -17.99 -14.02
N GLN A 287 12.42 -17.33 -14.09
CA GLN A 287 12.25 -16.14 -14.94
C GLN A 287 12.85 -14.90 -14.26
N ASP A 288 13.72 -14.22 -14.99
CA ASP A 288 14.14 -12.86 -14.64
C ASP A 288 12.96 -11.90 -14.80
N PHE A 289 12.76 -11.02 -13.83
CA PHE A 289 11.63 -10.08 -13.80
C PHE A 289 11.85 -8.83 -14.68
N ASP A 290 13.03 -8.74 -15.30
CA ASP A 290 13.45 -7.57 -16.09
C ASP A 290 12.87 -7.58 -17.53
N ASP A 291 12.39 -8.72 -18.03
CA ASP A 291 11.84 -8.84 -19.40
C ASP A 291 10.46 -8.19 -19.61
N GLU A 292 9.85 -7.60 -18.58
CA GLU A 292 8.53 -6.97 -18.69
C GLU A 292 8.57 -5.46 -19.02
N ALA A 293 9.75 -4.90 -19.30
CA ALA A 293 9.94 -3.45 -19.57
C ALA A 293 9.47 -3.00 -20.98
N GLU A 294 9.03 -3.90 -21.87
CA GLU A 294 8.79 -3.57 -23.30
C GLU A 294 7.32 -3.31 -23.68
N VAL A 295 6.44 -2.92 -22.77
CA VAL A 295 5.04 -2.57 -23.14
C VAL A 295 4.68 -1.13 -22.73
N GLU A 296 5.55 -0.17 -23.05
CA GLU A 296 5.20 1.25 -23.17
C GLU A 296 5.86 1.84 -24.41
N LYS A 297 5.22 1.62 -25.55
CA LYS A 297 5.34 2.45 -26.76
C LYS A 297 3.99 2.60 -27.41
#